data_dcdd0eca32473a3b5a99bec4c469c128
#
_entry.id   dcdd0eca32473a3b5a99bec4c469c128
#
_cell.length_a   1.000
_cell.length_b   1.000
_cell.length_c   1.000
_cell.angle_alpha   90.00
_cell.angle_beta   90.00
_cell.angle_gamma   90.00
#
_symmetry.space_group_name_H-M   'P 1'
#
loop_
_entity.id
_entity.type
_entity.pdbx_description
1 polymer ?
#
loop_
_entity_poly.entity_id
_entity_poly.type
_entity_poly.pdbx_seq_one_letter_code
_entity_poly.pdbx_strand_id
1 'polypeptide(L)'
;MPAPAPSLADLLGYLAASLTTISFVPQVLHTWRTRRATGVSLGMVSLFSLGVALWLCYGLLVGAWPVIAANAVTLLLALSLLGMKLRFKG
;
A
#
# COMPACT_ATOMS: atom_id res chain seq x y z
N MET A 1 11.06 17.78 17.29
CA MET A 1 11.83 18.56 16.31
C MET A 1 11.00 18.75 15.04
N PRO A 2 10.78 19.98 14.61
CA PRO A 2 10.00 20.17 13.41
C PRO A 2 10.76 19.63 12.20
N ALA A 3 10.02 18.97 11.31
CA ALA A 3 10.60 18.47 10.07
C ALA A 3 11.02 19.65 9.20
N PRO A 4 12.14 19.56 8.48
CA PRO A 4 12.51 20.58 7.50
C PRO A 4 11.49 20.61 6.36
N ALA A 5 11.52 21.67 5.59
CA ALA A 5 10.68 21.76 4.40
C ALA A 5 10.96 20.57 3.47
N PRO A 6 9.92 20.07 2.75
CA PRO A 6 10.11 18.92 1.86
C PRO A 6 11.17 19.23 0.79
N SER A 7 12.09 18.30 0.60
CA SER A 7 13.06 18.36 -0.47
C SER A 7 12.42 17.91 -1.78
N LEU A 8 13.15 18.12 -2.90
CA LEU A 8 12.70 17.59 -4.19
C LEU A 8 12.53 16.06 -4.11
N ALA A 9 13.43 15.37 -3.41
CA ALA A 9 13.32 13.93 -3.22
C ALA A 9 12.05 13.56 -2.49
N ASP A 10 11.68 14.30 -1.42
CA ASP A 10 10.45 14.07 -0.69
C ASP A 10 9.22 14.29 -1.59
N LEU A 11 9.22 15.37 -2.38
CA LEU A 11 8.11 15.65 -3.28
C LEU A 11 7.94 14.56 -4.33
N LEU A 12 9.03 14.07 -4.90
CA LEU A 12 9.00 12.96 -5.84
C LEU A 12 8.49 11.68 -5.17
N GLY A 13 8.91 11.46 -3.92
CA GLY A 13 8.45 10.33 -3.14
C GLY A 13 6.94 10.38 -2.90
N TYR A 14 6.40 11.53 -2.51
CA TYR A 14 4.96 11.68 -2.31
C TYR A 14 4.19 11.51 -3.62
N LEU A 15 4.69 12.08 -4.71
CA LEU A 15 4.04 11.93 -6.02
C LEU A 15 4.02 10.46 -6.46
N ALA A 16 5.16 9.80 -6.42
CA ALA A 16 5.29 8.41 -6.81
C ALA A 16 4.40 7.51 -5.93
N ALA A 17 4.43 7.75 -4.63
CA ALA A 17 3.63 6.99 -3.68
C ALA A 17 2.13 7.17 -3.92
N SER A 18 1.71 8.40 -4.23
CA SER A 18 0.31 8.67 -4.53
C SER A 18 -0.15 7.91 -5.77
N LEU A 19 0.65 7.92 -6.82
CA LEU A 19 0.33 7.22 -8.07
C LEU A 19 0.23 5.71 -7.86
N THR A 20 1.21 5.13 -7.15
CA THR A 20 1.22 3.69 -6.92
C THR A 20 0.10 3.25 -5.99
N THR A 21 -0.19 4.04 -4.94
CA THR A 21 -1.25 3.74 -4.00
C THR A 21 -2.62 3.85 -4.65
N ILE A 22 -2.86 4.93 -5.41
CA ILE A 22 -4.12 5.14 -6.10
C ILE A 22 -4.40 4.01 -7.09
N SER A 23 -3.35 3.44 -7.70
CA SER A 23 -3.53 2.34 -8.64
C SER A 23 -4.13 1.09 -8.00
N PHE A 24 -4.03 0.95 -6.67
CA PHE A 24 -4.66 -0.16 -5.93
C PHE A 24 -6.15 0.06 -5.71
N VAL A 25 -6.60 1.32 -5.67
CA VAL A 25 -7.98 1.63 -5.31
C VAL A 25 -8.99 0.97 -6.25
N PRO A 26 -8.81 1.01 -7.59
CA PRO A 26 -9.74 0.33 -8.48
C PRO A 26 -9.85 -1.17 -8.20
N GLN A 27 -8.73 -1.83 -7.87
CA GLN A 27 -8.75 -3.26 -7.57
C GLN A 27 -9.51 -3.56 -6.30
N VAL A 28 -9.32 -2.75 -5.26
CA VAL A 28 -10.04 -2.91 -3.99
C VAL A 28 -11.53 -2.71 -4.20
N LEU A 29 -11.91 -1.64 -4.91
CA LEU A 29 -13.32 -1.35 -5.19
C LEU A 29 -13.96 -2.42 -6.05
N HIS A 30 -13.26 -2.87 -7.07
CA HIS A 30 -13.78 -3.91 -7.96
C HIS A 30 -14.04 -5.20 -7.19
N THR A 31 -13.07 -5.63 -6.40
CA THR A 31 -13.19 -6.85 -5.59
C THR A 31 -14.31 -6.72 -4.58
N TRP A 32 -14.44 -5.56 -3.95
CA TRP A 32 -15.50 -5.31 -2.98
C TRP A 32 -16.88 -5.35 -3.64
N ARG A 33 -17.02 -4.72 -4.82
CA ARG A 33 -18.31 -4.67 -5.52
C ARG A 33 -18.74 -6.01 -6.06
N THR A 34 -17.80 -6.76 -6.64
CA THR A 34 -18.11 -8.04 -7.28
C THR A 34 -18.18 -9.19 -6.30
N ARG A 35 -17.61 -9.02 -5.09
CA ARG A 35 -17.45 -10.08 -4.11
C ARG A 35 -16.68 -11.26 -4.67
N ARG A 36 -15.78 -11.00 -5.61
CA ARG A 36 -14.92 -12.00 -6.24
C ARG A 36 -13.49 -11.50 -6.28
N ALA A 37 -12.57 -12.36 -5.94
CA ALA A 37 -11.16 -12.05 -5.94
C ALA A 37 -10.38 -12.92 -6.94
N THR A 38 -11.01 -13.25 -8.08
CA THR A 38 -10.41 -14.12 -9.09
C THR A 38 -9.12 -13.56 -9.67
N GLY A 39 -9.03 -12.23 -9.81
CA GLY A 39 -7.84 -11.59 -10.34
C GLY A 39 -6.76 -11.32 -9.30
N VAL A 40 -6.97 -11.74 -8.05
CA VAL A 40 -6.04 -11.49 -6.96
C VAL A 40 -5.30 -12.77 -6.61
N SER A 41 -3.97 -12.75 -6.71
CA SER A 41 -3.13 -13.89 -6.33
C SER A 41 -2.85 -13.82 -4.82
N LEU A 42 -3.20 -14.87 -4.09
CA LEU A 42 -2.95 -14.95 -2.66
C LEU A 42 -1.46 -14.84 -2.34
N GLY A 43 -0.62 -15.55 -3.08
CA GLY A 43 0.82 -15.50 -2.87
C GLY A 43 1.40 -14.12 -3.13
N MET A 44 0.98 -13.49 -4.22
CA MET A 44 1.47 -12.16 -4.58
C MET A 44 1.05 -11.11 -3.56
N VAL A 45 -0.21 -11.10 -3.16
CA VAL A 45 -0.71 -10.13 -2.19
C VAL A 45 -0.06 -10.32 -0.82
N SER A 46 0.17 -11.57 -0.42
CA SER A 46 0.84 -11.87 0.84
C SER A 46 2.28 -11.38 0.84
N LEU A 47 3.03 -11.68 -0.22
CA LEU A 47 4.42 -11.20 -0.36
C LEU A 47 4.48 -9.68 -0.43
N PHE A 48 3.57 -9.09 -1.18
CA PHE A 48 3.50 -7.64 -1.33
C PHE A 48 3.20 -6.98 0.02
N SER A 49 2.25 -7.51 0.77
CA SER A 49 1.90 -6.97 2.09
C SER A 49 3.08 -7.07 3.06
N LEU A 50 3.80 -8.17 3.03
CA LEU A 50 4.99 -8.33 3.86
C LEU A 50 6.06 -7.31 3.48
N GLY A 51 6.30 -7.14 2.17
CA GLY A 51 7.28 -6.15 1.70
C GLY A 51 6.90 -4.73 2.11
N VAL A 52 5.64 -4.37 1.97
CA VAL A 52 5.14 -3.06 2.38
C VAL A 52 5.30 -2.85 3.88
N ALA A 53 4.99 -3.87 4.68
CA ALA A 53 5.17 -3.79 6.13
C ALA A 53 6.64 -3.56 6.51
N LEU A 54 7.56 -4.24 5.83
CA LEU A 54 9.00 -4.05 6.07
C LEU A 54 9.44 -2.65 5.66
N TRP A 55 8.94 -2.13 4.54
CA TRP A 55 9.23 -0.77 4.10
C TRP A 55 8.69 0.27 5.10
N LEU A 56 7.52 0.00 5.67
CA LEU A 56 6.94 0.86 6.70
C LEU A 56 7.85 0.90 7.93
N CYS A 57 8.34 -0.25 8.36
CA CYS A 57 9.29 -0.34 9.47
C CYS A 57 10.57 0.44 9.16
N TYR A 58 11.09 0.28 7.95
CA TYR A 58 12.27 1.02 7.52
C TYR A 58 12.01 2.52 7.58
N GLY A 59 10.88 2.97 7.05
CA GLY A 59 10.52 4.39 7.06
C GLY A 59 10.43 4.95 8.47
N LEU A 60 9.85 4.19 9.41
CA LEU A 60 9.74 4.61 10.80
C LEU A 60 11.12 4.71 11.46
N LEU A 61 12.02 3.79 11.15
CA LEU A 61 13.35 3.79 11.74
C LEU A 61 14.22 4.95 11.26
N VAL A 62 14.07 5.35 9.99
CA VAL A 62 14.88 6.44 9.43
C VAL A 62 14.14 7.78 9.37
N GLY A 63 12.87 7.82 9.76
CA GLY A 63 12.09 9.05 9.75
C GLY A 63 11.72 9.55 8.36
N ALA A 64 11.58 8.65 7.39
CA ALA A 64 11.25 9.01 6.02
C ALA A 64 9.73 9.15 5.85
N TRP A 65 9.20 10.36 6.06
CA TRP A 65 7.77 10.60 6.06
C TRP A 65 7.03 10.16 4.79
N PRO A 66 7.55 10.41 3.57
CA PRO A 66 6.87 9.93 2.36
C PRO A 66 6.73 8.40 2.35
N VAL A 67 7.77 7.70 2.80
CA VAL A 67 7.77 6.23 2.87
C VAL A 67 6.76 5.75 3.91
N ILE A 68 6.72 6.41 5.07
CA ILE A 68 5.77 6.07 6.14
C ILE A 68 4.32 6.23 5.65
N ALA A 69 3.99 7.40 5.11
CA ALA A 69 2.63 7.70 4.66
C ALA A 69 2.19 6.75 3.55
N ALA A 70 3.04 6.57 2.54
CA ALA A 70 2.74 5.71 1.40
C ALA A 70 2.51 4.27 1.82
N ASN A 71 3.43 3.73 2.62
CA ASN A 71 3.35 2.32 2.96
C ASN A 71 2.25 2.02 3.98
N ALA A 72 1.92 2.99 4.86
CA ALA A 72 0.80 2.82 5.76
C ALA A 72 -0.52 2.69 4.99
N VAL A 73 -0.77 3.59 4.03
CA VAL A 73 -1.98 3.54 3.21
C VAL A 73 -1.99 2.30 2.32
N THR A 74 -0.86 2.02 1.67
CA THR A 74 -0.74 0.86 0.78
C THR A 74 -0.93 -0.44 1.55
N LEU A 75 -0.41 -0.53 2.77
CA LEU A 75 -0.58 -1.71 3.59
C LEU A 75 -2.05 -1.95 3.94
N LEU A 76 -2.79 -0.88 4.27
CA LEU A 76 -4.22 -1.00 4.53
C LEU A 76 -4.95 -1.54 3.30
N LEU A 77 -4.64 -1.02 2.11
CA LEU A 77 -5.25 -1.49 0.87
C LEU A 77 -4.87 -2.93 0.57
N ALA A 78 -3.59 -3.28 0.73
CA ALA A 78 -3.11 -4.63 0.48
C ALA A 78 -3.73 -5.65 1.43
N LEU A 79 -3.83 -5.30 2.72
CA LEU A 79 -4.48 -6.16 3.71
C LEU A 79 -5.97 -6.31 3.44
N SER A 80 -6.62 -5.25 2.92
CA SER A 80 -8.01 -5.33 2.49
C SER A 80 -8.19 -6.33 1.36
N LEU A 81 -7.31 -6.29 0.35
CA LEU A 81 -7.33 -7.26 -0.74
C LEU A 81 -7.05 -8.67 -0.23
N LEU A 82 -6.09 -8.82 0.66
CA LEU A 82 -5.77 -10.13 1.24
C LEU A 82 -6.97 -10.69 2.00
N GLY A 83 -7.61 -9.86 2.82
CA GLY A 83 -8.80 -10.27 3.56
C GLY A 83 -9.93 -10.67 2.63
N MET A 84 -10.16 -9.91 1.56
CA MET A 84 -11.19 -10.23 0.58
C MET A 84 -10.85 -11.49 -0.20
N LYS A 85 -9.56 -11.71 -0.53
CA LYS A 85 -9.14 -12.94 -1.19
C LYS A 85 -9.41 -14.16 -0.34
N LEU A 86 -9.22 -14.04 0.97
CA LEU A 86 -9.48 -15.15 1.91
C LEU A 86 -10.98 -15.39 2.13
N ARG A 87 -11.81 -14.33 2.02
CA ARG A 87 -13.25 -14.42 2.26
C ARG A 87 -14.05 -14.75 1.01
N PHE A 88 -13.68 -14.18 -0.12
CA PHE A 88 -14.45 -14.31 -1.36
C PHE A 88 -13.94 -15.47 -2.17
N LYS A 89 -14.87 -16.28 -2.66
CA LYS A 89 -14.54 -17.37 -3.57
C LYS A 89 -14.33 -16.81 -4.97
N GLY A 90 -13.38 -17.39 -5.66
CA GLY A 90 -13.18 -17.05 -7.07
C GLY A 90 -11.82 -16.47 -7.39
#